data_24f6ef48f572f99133a9fa17a7f584c9
#
_entry.id   24f6ef48f572f99133a9fa17a7f584c9
#
_cell.length_a   1.000
_cell.length_b   1.000
_cell.length_c   1.000
_cell.angle_alpha   90.00
_cell.angle_beta   90.00
_cell.angle_gamma   90.00
#
_symmetry.space_group_name_H-M   'P 1'
#
loop_
_entity.id
_entity.type
_entity.pdbx_description
1 polymer ?
#
loop_
_entity_poly.entity_id
_entity_poly.type
_entity_poly.pdbx_seq_one_letter_code
_entity_poly.pdbx_strand_id
1 'polypeptide(L)'
;MKYKTETIWEKFSPQLKNLNDMQKGEILEVNTDKFEAIENDIGAWSRMTGFPLEGIETGDAYQRYYIRNVEAPKKEKKLAMIISDPGLEMLLSPLGLALSAALSGREVYLYFQGPAVKVLKKGFKANLSGIQRPFSTFARNEMAKAGHLPPQEKLHQLRELGSHFYICGGSMDPFGVKKSDLIFDDVIIAEYLTFLEIMENADIQIFLQ
;
A
#
# COMPACT_ATOMS: atom_id res chain seq x y z
N MET A 1 -16.46 -25.48 -5.91
CA MET A 1 -16.13 -24.32 -5.07
C MET A 1 -15.58 -23.25 -6.01
N LYS A 2 -16.29 -22.13 -6.24
CA LYS A 2 -15.76 -21.06 -7.10
C LYS A 2 -14.73 -20.31 -6.29
N TYR A 3 -13.46 -20.51 -6.55
CA TYR A 3 -12.39 -19.68 -6.01
C TYR A 3 -12.62 -18.26 -6.53
N LYS A 4 -12.81 -17.31 -5.62
CA LYS A 4 -12.81 -15.89 -5.95
C LYS A 4 -11.40 -15.55 -6.37
N THR A 5 -11.22 -15.11 -7.61
CA THR A 5 -9.92 -14.75 -8.20
C THR A 5 -9.26 -13.68 -7.34
N GLU A 6 -8.26 -14.06 -6.55
CA GLU A 6 -7.42 -13.10 -5.83
C GLU A 6 -6.31 -12.64 -6.78
N THR A 7 -6.70 -11.84 -7.76
CA THR A 7 -5.81 -11.40 -8.84
C THR A 7 -4.93 -10.20 -8.50
N ILE A 8 -4.95 -9.76 -7.22
CA ILE A 8 -4.33 -8.50 -6.84
C ILE A 8 -3.31 -8.75 -5.74
N TRP A 9 -2.09 -8.27 -5.96
CA TRP A 9 -0.98 -8.29 -5.01
C TRP A 9 -1.41 -7.96 -3.57
N GLU A 10 -2.31 -6.97 -3.41
CA GLU A 10 -2.83 -6.53 -2.11
C GLU A 10 -3.54 -7.60 -1.30
N LYS A 11 -4.06 -8.64 -1.94
CA LYS A 11 -4.80 -9.72 -1.25
C LYS A 11 -3.91 -10.84 -0.72
N PHE A 12 -2.86 -11.18 -1.43
CA PHE A 12 -1.94 -12.22 -0.96
C PHE A 12 -0.74 -11.64 -0.22
N SER A 13 -0.41 -10.37 -0.44
CA SER A 13 0.68 -9.71 0.27
C SER A 13 0.58 -9.73 1.80
N PRO A 14 -0.61 -9.72 2.44
CA PRO A 14 -0.71 -9.93 3.88
C PRO A 14 -0.17 -11.29 4.35
N GLN A 15 -0.19 -12.32 3.48
CA GLN A 15 0.41 -13.62 3.81
C GLN A 15 1.92 -13.51 3.98
N LEU A 16 2.59 -12.60 3.25
CA LEU A 16 4.03 -12.37 3.35
C LEU A 16 4.44 -11.76 4.70
N LYS A 17 3.53 -11.08 5.42
CA LYS A 17 3.80 -10.58 6.78
C LYS A 17 4.11 -11.70 7.76
N ASN A 18 3.58 -12.90 7.53
CA ASN A 18 3.80 -14.05 8.40
C ASN A 18 5.28 -14.45 8.47
N LEU A 19 6.12 -14.06 7.48
CA LEU A 19 7.55 -14.28 7.54
C LEU A 19 8.21 -13.65 8.77
N ASN A 20 7.69 -12.54 9.27
CA ASN A 20 8.24 -11.87 10.45
C ASN A 20 8.04 -12.67 11.74
N ASP A 21 7.01 -13.53 11.79
CA ASP A 21 6.64 -14.34 12.95
C ASP A 21 7.21 -15.76 12.88
N MET A 22 7.83 -16.13 11.76
CA MET A 22 8.40 -17.45 11.52
C MET A 22 9.86 -17.55 11.98
N GLN A 23 10.30 -18.77 12.27
CA GLN A 23 11.70 -19.05 12.59
C GLN A 23 12.55 -19.07 11.31
N LYS A 24 13.85 -18.76 11.45
CA LYS A 24 14.80 -18.89 10.33
C LYS A 24 14.82 -20.32 9.79
N GLY A 25 14.77 -20.44 8.48
CA GLY A 25 14.78 -21.71 7.78
C GLY A 25 13.40 -22.31 7.53
N GLU A 26 12.35 -21.81 8.17
CA GLU A 26 10.97 -22.23 7.87
C GLU A 26 10.54 -21.74 6.49
N ILE A 27 9.60 -22.47 5.90
CA ILE A 27 9.06 -22.16 4.56
C ILE A 27 7.62 -21.64 4.72
N LEU A 28 7.40 -20.44 4.22
CA LEU A 28 6.07 -19.88 4.05
C LEU A 28 5.45 -20.41 2.76
N GLU A 29 4.25 -20.98 2.85
CA GLU A 29 3.42 -21.33 1.70
C GLU A 29 2.46 -20.17 1.41
N VAL A 30 2.57 -19.58 0.22
CA VAL A 30 1.66 -18.53 -0.27
C VAL A 30 0.76 -19.11 -1.36
N ASN A 31 -0.54 -19.11 -1.12
CA ASN A 31 -1.53 -19.64 -2.04
C ASN A 31 -2.22 -18.52 -2.81
N THR A 32 -2.24 -18.64 -4.14
CA THR A 32 -2.87 -17.66 -5.03
C THR A 32 -3.65 -18.34 -6.14
N ASP A 33 -4.46 -17.56 -6.86
CA ASP A 33 -4.93 -17.98 -8.18
C ASP A 33 -3.77 -18.00 -9.18
N LYS A 34 -3.90 -18.78 -10.23
CA LYS A 34 -2.94 -18.85 -11.32
C LYS A 34 -3.05 -17.60 -12.19
N PHE A 35 -2.11 -16.68 -12.00
CA PHE A 35 -2.08 -15.42 -12.74
C PHE A 35 -0.64 -14.93 -12.91
N GLU A 36 -0.22 -14.71 -14.17
CA GLU A 36 1.15 -14.36 -14.54
C GLU A 36 1.69 -13.13 -13.80
N ALA A 37 0.85 -12.11 -13.61
CA ALA A 37 1.25 -10.90 -12.88
C ALA A 37 1.64 -11.19 -11.41
N ILE A 38 0.95 -12.13 -10.76
CA ILE A 38 1.27 -12.53 -9.38
C ILE A 38 2.62 -13.25 -9.33
N GLU A 39 2.88 -14.14 -10.27
CA GLU A 39 4.17 -14.84 -10.38
C GLU A 39 5.33 -13.84 -10.57
N ASN A 40 5.15 -12.87 -11.47
CA ASN A 40 6.12 -11.82 -11.70
C ASN A 40 6.35 -10.95 -10.45
N ASP A 41 5.30 -10.60 -9.74
CA ASP A 41 5.37 -9.78 -8.52
C ASP A 41 6.05 -10.52 -7.36
N ILE A 42 5.72 -11.78 -7.12
CA ILE A 42 6.37 -12.60 -6.09
C ILE A 42 7.86 -12.78 -6.42
N GLY A 43 8.19 -13.03 -7.68
CA GLY A 43 9.58 -13.10 -8.12
C GLY A 43 10.33 -11.79 -7.92
N ALA A 44 9.72 -10.65 -8.26
CA ALA A 44 10.28 -9.32 -8.02
C ALA A 44 10.49 -9.06 -6.51
N TRP A 45 9.47 -9.34 -5.70
CA TRP A 45 9.54 -9.21 -4.25
C TRP A 45 10.67 -10.05 -3.65
N SER A 46 10.80 -11.33 -4.05
CA SER A 46 11.88 -12.22 -3.61
C SER A 46 13.26 -11.61 -3.93
N ARG A 47 13.47 -11.11 -5.16
CA ARG A 47 14.73 -10.45 -5.54
C ARG A 47 15.00 -9.17 -4.76
N MET A 48 13.96 -8.39 -4.45
CA MET A 48 14.07 -7.11 -3.74
C MET A 48 14.37 -7.29 -2.26
N THR A 49 13.76 -8.29 -1.63
CA THR A 49 13.88 -8.54 -0.18
C THR A 49 15.00 -9.50 0.16
N GLY A 50 15.40 -10.35 -0.79
CA GLY A 50 16.37 -11.42 -0.55
C GLY A 50 15.80 -12.69 0.08
N PHE A 51 14.48 -12.80 0.31
CA PHE A 51 13.85 -14.05 0.71
C PHE A 51 13.78 -15.01 -0.48
N PRO A 52 14.45 -16.19 -0.42
CA PRO A 52 14.49 -17.09 -1.56
C PRO A 52 13.13 -17.70 -1.88
N LEU A 53 12.74 -17.65 -3.16
CA LEU A 53 11.65 -18.44 -3.70
C LEU A 53 12.20 -19.82 -4.05
N GLU A 54 11.86 -20.82 -3.24
CA GLU A 54 12.40 -22.18 -3.32
C GLU A 54 11.68 -23.04 -4.36
N GLY A 55 10.41 -22.75 -4.61
CA GLY A 55 9.61 -23.51 -5.55
C GLY A 55 8.27 -22.89 -5.85
N ILE A 56 7.71 -23.32 -6.97
CA ILE A 56 6.36 -22.99 -7.42
C ILE A 56 5.65 -24.29 -7.78
N GLU A 57 4.51 -24.55 -7.16
CA GLU A 57 3.60 -25.62 -7.55
C GLU A 57 2.43 -25.02 -8.31
N THR A 58 2.20 -25.50 -9.54
CA THR A 58 1.13 -25.01 -10.41
C THR A 58 0.07 -26.06 -10.58
N GLY A 59 -1.15 -25.79 -10.12
CA GLY A 59 -2.34 -26.57 -10.41
C GLY A 59 -3.11 -26.00 -11.61
N ASP A 60 -4.32 -26.52 -11.84
CA ASP A 60 -5.16 -26.06 -12.94
C ASP A 60 -5.64 -24.61 -12.74
N ALA A 61 -6.02 -24.25 -11.52
CA ALA A 61 -6.57 -22.94 -11.16
C ALA A 61 -5.85 -22.20 -10.04
N TYR A 62 -4.75 -22.75 -9.51
CA TYR A 62 -4.01 -22.17 -8.41
C TYR A 62 -2.51 -22.25 -8.63
N GLN A 63 -1.77 -21.41 -7.89
CA GLN A 63 -0.32 -21.49 -7.70
C GLN A 63 0.02 -21.40 -6.22
N ARG A 64 1.03 -22.18 -5.82
CA ARG A 64 1.65 -22.12 -4.49
C ARG A 64 3.10 -21.75 -4.63
N TYR A 65 3.52 -20.82 -3.81
CA TYR A 65 4.90 -20.33 -3.76
C TYR A 65 5.49 -20.70 -2.40
N TYR A 66 6.66 -21.28 -2.42
CA TYR A 66 7.38 -21.70 -1.23
C TYR A 66 8.53 -20.73 -0.99
N ILE A 67 8.41 -19.91 0.05
CA ILE A 67 9.35 -18.83 0.36
C ILE A 67 10.06 -19.17 1.66
N ARG A 68 11.40 -19.28 1.60
CA ARG A 68 12.19 -19.57 2.80
C ARG A 68 12.42 -18.32 3.62
N ASN A 69 12.14 -18.39 4.93
CA ASN A 69 12.50 -17.35 5.86
C ASN A 69 14.01 -17.37 6.11
N VAL A 70 14.69 -16.32 5.69
CA VAL A 70 16.12 -16.09 5.91
C VAL A 70 16.31 -14.72 6.55
N GLU A 71 17.48 -14.50 7.14
CA GLU A 71 17.86 -13.15 7.54
C GLU A 71 18.05 -12.27 6.27
N ALA A 72 16.97 -11.63 5.85
CA ALA A 72 17.07 -10.71 4.71
C ALA A 72 17.96 -9.53 5.08
N PRO A 73 18.87 -9.11 4.22
CA PRO A 73 19.63 -7.90 4.45
C PRO A 73 18.67 -6.72 4.59
N LYS A 74 18.72 -5.98 5.71
CA LYS A 74 17.98 -4.73 5.89
C LYS A 74 18.42 -3.78 4.77
N LYS A 75 17.59 -3.65 3.75
CA LYS A 75 17.75 -2.60 2.75
C LYS A 75 17.05 -1.36 3.31
N GLU A 76 17.81 -0.45 3.86
CA GLU A 76 17.35 0.86 4.33
C GLU A 76 16.99 1.80 3.15
N LYS A 77 16.22 1.28 2.19
CA LYS A 77 15.74 2.09 1.07
C LYS A 77 14.45 2.79 1.45
N LYS A 78 14.34 4.04 1.02
CA LYS A 78 13.22 4.94 1.36
C LYS A 78 12.40 5.28 0.12
N LEU A 79 11.09 5.24 0.28
CA LEU A 79 10.13 5.78 -0.68
C LEU A 79 9.47 7.00 -0.05
N ALA A 80 9.55 8.16 -0.69
CA ALA A 80 8.80 9.36 -0.34
C ALA A 80 7.77 9.65 -1.43
N MET A 81 6.50 9.86 -1.03
CA MET A 81 5.40 10.08 -1.96
C MET A 81 4.53 11.25 -1.52
N ILE A 82 4.25 12.17 -2.46
CA ILE A 82 3.30 13.26 -2.28
C ILE A 82 1.99 12.91 -2.98
N ILE A 83 0.88 13.03 -2.26
CA ILE A 83 -0.48 12.77 -2.74
C ILE A 83 -1.28 14.05 -2.62
N SER A 84 -1.83 14.55 -3.75
CA SER A 84 -2.55 15.83 -3.80
C SER A 84 -4.04 15.68 -4.11
N ASP A 85 -4.49 14.55 -4.66
CA ASP A 85 -5.88 14.32 -5.05
C ASP A 85 -6.54 13.23 -4.17
N PRO A 86 -7.76 13.46 -3.62
CA PRO A 86 -8.52 12.52 -2.80
C PRO A 86 -9.41 11.58 -3.63
N GLY A 87 -9.40 11.68 -4.96
CA GLY A 87 -10.23 10.86 -5.85
C GLY A 87 -9.96 9.37 -5.72
N LEU A 88 -11.00 8.56 -5.85
CA LEU A 88 -10.89 7.11 -5.73
C LEU A 88 -9.87 6.54 -6.72
N GLU A 89 -9.99 6.94 -7.98
CA GLU A 89 -9.13 6.53 -9.08
C GLU A 89 -7.67 6.99 -8.90
N MET A 90 -7.49 8.13 -8.22
CA MET A 90 -6.17 8.73 -7.98
C MET A 90 -5.46 8.12 -6.76
N LEU A 91 -6.17 7.46 -5.87
CA LEU A 91 -5.61 6.86 -4.65
C LEU A 91 -5.23 5.38 -4.81
N LEU A 92 -5.87 4.66 -5.72
CA LEU A 92 -5.73 3.20 -5.80
C LEU A 92 -4.30 2.77 -6.11
N SER A 93 -3.74 3.28 -7.20
CA SER A 93 -2.39 2.91 -7.64
C SER A 93 -1.30 3.43 -6.71
N PRO A 94 -1.33 4.70 -6.25
CA PRO A 94 -0.35 5.22 -5.31
C PRO A 94 -0.29 4.43 -4.00
N LEU A 95 -1.45 4.18 -3.38
CA LEU A 95 -1.49 3.44 -2.12
C LEU A 95 -1.11 1.95 -2.33
N GLY A 96 -1.44 1.36 -3.48
CA GLY A 96 -0.98 0.02 -3.85
C GLY A 96 0.54 -0.03 -3.99
N LEU A 97 1.14 0.94 -4.68
CA LEU A 97 2.59 1.03 -4.83
C LEU A 97 3.30 1.25 -3.48
N ALA A 98 2.76 2.14 -2.64
CA ALA A 98 3.29 2.38 -1.30
C ALA A 98 3.24 1.10 -0.45
N LEU A 99 2.12 0.36 -0.52
CA LEU A 99 1.96 -0.91 0.19
C LEU A 99 2.97 -1.96 -0.30
N SER A 100 3.16 -2.09 -1.61
CA SER A 100 4.16 -2.98 -2.20
C SER A 100 5.59 -2.61 -1.76
N ALA A 101 5.89 -1.30 -1.66
CA ALA A 101 7.19 -0.83 -1.18
C ALA A 101 7.40 -1.19 0.30
N ALA A 102 6.40 -0.94 1.16
CA ALA A 102 6.47 -1.29 2.58
C ALA A 102 6.66 -2.80 2.80
N LEU A 103 5.89 -3.63 2.07
CA LEU A 103 6.02 -5.10 2.08
C LEU A 103 7.38 -5.61 1.56
N SER A 104 8.06 -4.79 0.75
CA SER A 104 9.41 -5.07 0.28
C SER A 104 10.51 -4.59 1.25
N GLY A 105 10.13 -4.22 2.48
CA GLY A 105 11.06 -3.77 3.52
C GLY A 105 11.59 -2.35 3.34
N ARG A 106 10.91 -1.51 2.55
CA ARG A 106 11.26 -0.09 2.42
C ARG A 106 10.57 0.73 3.50
N GLU A 107 11.25 1.74 3.99
CA GLU A 107 10.60 2.82 4.74
C GLU A 107 9.75 3.66 3.79
N VAL A 108 8.48 3.86 4.13
CA VAL A 108 7.53 4.60 3.28
C VAL A 108 7.08 5.86 4.00
N TYR A 109 7.21 6.99 3.31
CA TYR A 109 6.82 8.32 3.78
C TYR A 109 5.77 8.88 2.84
N LEU A 110 4.57 9.16 3.36
CA LEU A 110 3.43 9.67 2.60
C LEU A 110 3.07 11.07 3.08
N TYR A 111 3.05 12.03 2.18
CA TYR A 111 2.66 13.41 2.45
C TYR A 111 1.36 13.76 1.72
N PHE A 112 0.36 14.10 2.48
CA PHE A 112 -0.95 14.49 1.96
C PHE A 112 -1.08 16.01 1.98
N GLN A 113 -1.31 16.60 0.80
CA GLN A 113 -1.47 18.05 0.64
C GLN A 113 -2.72 18.42 -0.13
N GLY A 114 -3.07 19.71 -0.13
CA GLY A 114 -4.26 20.21 -0.82
C GLY A 114 -5.50 19.42 -0.41
N PRO A 115 -6.41 19.11 -1.35
CA PRO A 115 -7.63 18.36 -1.04
C PRO A 115 -7.38 16.94 -0.51
N ALA A 116 -6.20 16.36 -0.74
CA ALA A 116 -5.87 15.01 -0.27
C ALA A 116 -5.71 14.91 1.26
N VAL A 117 -5.57 16.02 1.99
CA VAL A 117 -5.57 16.00 3.47
C VAL A 117 -6.84 15.34 4.04
N LYS A 118 -7.96 15.37 3.29
CA LYS A 118 -9.21 14.71 3.66
C LYS A 118 -9.09 13.18 3.72
N VAL A 119 -8.13 12.60 3.01
CA VAL A 119 -7.92 11.15 2.97
C VAL A 119 -7.56 10.62 4.37
N LEU A 120 -6.89 11.44 5.17
CA LEU A 120 -6.53 11.10 6.55
C LEU A 120 -7.63 11.36 7.59
N LYS A 121 -8.85 11.74 7.18
CA LYS A 121 -9.97 11.90 8.13
C LYS A 121 -10.63 10.58 8.48
N LYS A 122 -11.02 10.42 9.75
CA LYS A 122 -11.91 9.35 10.20
C LYS A 122 -13.18 9.30 9.36
N GLY A 123 -13.51 8.12 8.85
CA GLY A 123 -14.72 7.91 8.04
C GLY A 123 -14.69 8.51 6.62
N PHE A 124 -13.55 8.98 6.15
CA PHE A 124 -13.42 9.43 4.76
C PHE A 124 -13.74 8.29 3.78
N LYS A 125 -14.48 8.63 2.73
CA LYS A 125 -14.79 7.71 1.63
C LYS A 125 -14.35 8.36 0.32
N ALA A 126 -13.37 7.77 -0.33
CA ALA A 126 -12.94 8.23 -1.64
C ALA A 126 -14.07 8.06 -2.67
N ASN A 127 -14.29 9.08 -3.48
CA ASN A 127 -15.27 9.10 -4.55
C ASN A 127 -14.56 9.35 -5.88
N LEU A 128 -15.19 8.92 -6.98
CA LEU A 128 -14.75 9.30 -8.31
C LEU A 128 -14.79 10.82 -8.48
N SER A 129 -13.90 11.33 -9.30
CA SER A 129 -13.79 12.77 -9.55
C SER A 129 -14.79 13.26 -10.63
N GLY A 130 -15.07 14.55 -10.61
CA GLY A 130 -15.83 15.23 -11.67
C GLY A 130 -17.23 14.64 -11.92
N ILE A 131 -17.58 14.50 -13.18
CA ILE A 131 -18.89 14.04 -13.66
C ILE A 131 -19.20 12.58 -13.27
N GLN A 132 -18.19 11.80 -12.95
CA GLN A 132 -18.34 10.38 -12.57
C GLN A 132 -18.70 10.19 -11.09
N ARG A 133 -18.67 11.27 -10.29
CA ARG A 133 -18.92 11.21 -8.84
C ARG A 133 -20.21 10.49 -8.43
N PRO A 134 -21.34 10.60 -9.12
CA PRO A 134 -22.56 9.86 -8.78
C PRO A 134 -22.40 8.33 -8.84
N PHE A 135 -21.47 7.84 -9.64
CA PHE A 135 -21.20 6.41 -9.81
C PHE A 135 -20.19 5.84 -8.81
N SER A 136 -19.72 6.63 -7.84
CA SER A 136 -18.68 6.24 -6.88
C SER A 136 -19.05 4.99 -6.07
N THR A 137 -20.30 4.82 -5.70
CA THR A 137 -20.75 3.62 -4.96
C THR A 137 -20.67 2.38 -5.83
N PHE A 138 -21.09 2.49 -7.09
CA PHE A 138 -20.96 1.39 -8.04
C PHE A 138 -19.48 1.02 -8.25
N ALA A 139 -18.63 2.01 -8.53
CA ALA A 139 -17.19 1.79 -8.72
C ALA A 139 -16.53 1.11 -7.51
N ARG A 140 -16.81 1.57 -6.28
CA ARG A 140 -16.30 0.92 -5.06
C ARG A 140 -16.74 -0.53 -4.93
N ASN A 141 -18.00 -0.84 -5.28
CA ASN A 141 -18.51 -2.20 -5.21
C ASN A 141 -17.83 -3.12 -6.25
N GLU A 142 -17.64 -2.63 -7.47
CA GLU A 142 -16.94 -3.40 -8.51
C GLU A 142 -15.46 -3.61 -8.15
N MET A 143 -14.79 -2.59 -7.62
CA MET A 143 -13.43 -2.71 -7.11
C MET A 143 -13.33 -3.72 -5.97
N ALA A 144 -14.26 -3.68 -5.02
CA ALA A 144 -14.31 -4.64 -3.92
C ALA A 144 -14.55 -6.08 -4.43
N LYS A 145 -15.41 -6.27 -5.44
CA LYS A 145 -15.61 -7.57 -6.10
C LYS A 145 -14.35 -8.05 -6.81
N ALA A 146 -13.63 -7.13 -7.45
CA ALA A 146 -12.34 -7.41 -8.08
C ALA A 146 -11.21 -7.60 -7.07
N GLY A 147 -11.48 -7.32 -5.76
CA GLY A 147 -10.55 -7.54 -4.67
C GLY A 147 -9.68 -6.38 -4.27
N HIS A 148 -9.91 -5.20 -4.85
CA HIS A 148 -9.22 -4.00 -4.38
C HIS A 148 -9.67 -3.61 -2.97
N LEU A 149 -8.70 -3.37 -2.10
CA LEU A 149 -8.96 -2.81 -0.79
C LEU A 149 -9.35 -1.34 -0.90
N PRO A 150 -10.29 -0.87 -0.07
CA PRO A 150 -10.58 0.56 0.04
C PRO A 150 -9.34 1.36 0.45
N PRO A 151 -9.19 2.62 0.01
CA PRO A 151 -8.03 3.46 0.37
C PRO A 151 -7.77 3.53 1.89
N GLN A 152 -8.81 3.61 2.70
CA GLN A 152 -8.69 3.64 4.17
C GLN A 152 -8.03 2.36 4.71
N GLU A 153 -8.40 1.21 4.19
CA GLU A 153 -7.84 -0.07 4.61
C GLU A 153 -6.36 -0.20 4.21
N LYS A 154 -6.00 0.29 3.04
CA LYS A 154 -4.59 0.38 2.62
C LYS A 154 -3.77 1.27 3.56
N LEU A 155 -4.33 2.41 4.02
CA LEU A 155 -3.67 3.28 4.99
C LEU A 155 -3.44 2.56 6.34
N HIS A 156 -4.42 1.80 6.82
CA HIS A 156 -4.24 0.99 8.03
C HIS A 156 -3.14 -0.05 7.87
N GLN A 157 -3.13 -0.78 6.75
CA GLN A 157 -2.06 -1.76 6.47
C GLN A 157 -0.69 -1.10 6.35
N LEU A 158 -0.61 0.07 5.69
CA LEU A 158 0.63 0.85 5.59
C LEU A 158 1.14 1.24 6.98
N ARG A 159 0.24 1.69 7.86
CA ARG A 159 0.62 2.03 9.24
C ARG A 159 1.14 0.82 10.01
N GLU A 160 0.47 -0.34 9.90
CA GLU A 160 0.91 -1.60 10.52
C GLU A 160 2.30 -2.03 10.02
N LEU A 161 2.64 -1.69 8.78
CA LEU A 161 3.97 -1.93 8.18
C LEU A 161 5.01 -0.86 8.54
N GLY A 162 4.67 0.09 9.44
CA GLY A 162 5.59 1.11 9.91
C GLY A 162 5.75 2.31 8.98
N SER A 163 4.82 2.52 8.04
CA SER A 163 4.85 3.71 7.17
C SER A 163 4.55 4.99 7.93
N HIS A 164 5.17 6.09 7.52
CA HIS A 164 5.06 7.40 8.13
C HIS A 164 4.09 8.30 7.37
N PHE A 165 3.17 8.94 8.09
CA PHE A 165 2.14 9.79 7.50
C PHE A 165 2.37 11.25 7.88
N TYR A 166 2.41 12.10 6.85
CA TYR A 166 2.55 13.54 6.96
C TYR A 166 1.34 14.23 6.35
N ILE A 167 0.93 15.34 6.93
CA ILE A 167 -0.17 16.16 6.45
C ILE A 167 0.26 17.62 6.37
N CYS A 168 -0.04 18.29 5.26
CA CYS A 168 0.22 19.70 5.08
C CYS A 168 -0.63 20.54 6.02
N GLY A 169 0.00 21.22 6.96
CA GLY A 169 -0.67 22.09 7.95
C GLY A 169 -1.46 23.21 7.29
N GLY A 170 -0.87 23.88 6.28
CA GLY A 170 -1.53 24.95 5.52
C GLY A 170 -2.75 24.49 4.72
N SER A 171 -2.88 23.19 4.45
CA SER A 171 -4.05 22.64 3.74
C SER A 171 -5.16 22.19 4.70
N MET A 172 -4.90 22.01 5.99
CA MET A 172 -5.90 21.45 6.91
C MET A 172 -7.13 22.32 7.04
N ASP A 173 -6.98 23.58 7.40
CA ASP A 173 -8.11 24.51 7.61
C ASP A 173 -8.93 24.77 6.33
N PRO A 174 -8.30 25.09 5.18
CA PRO A 174 -9.04 25.29 3.93
C PRO A 174 -9.88 24.08 3.50
N PHE A 175 -9.44 22.88 3.85
CA PHE A 175 -10.17 21.64 3.51
C PHE A 175 -10.97 21.05 4.68
N GLY A 176 -11.11 21.78 5.80
CA GLY A 176 -11.95 21.41 6.93
C GLY A 176 -11.46 20.15 7.66
N VAL A 177 -10.16 20.04 7.85
CA VAL A 177 -9.52 18.95 8.59
C VAL A 177 -8.93 19.49 9.88
N LYS A 178 -9.30 18.88 11.00
CA LYS A 178 -8.72 19.19 12.32
C LYS A 178 -7.85 18.02 12.79
N LYS A 179 -6.90 18.27 13.68
CA LYS A 179 -6.06 17.22 14.24
C LYS A 179 -6.87 16.10 14.91
N SER A 180 -7.98 16.44 15.57
CA SER A 180 -8.90 15.47 16.18
C SER A 180 -9.64 14.56 15.20
N ASP A 181 -9.69 14.98 13.93
CA ASP A 181 -10.38 14.23 12.87
C ASP A 181 -9.49 13.16 12.25
N LEU A 182 -8.17 13.19 12.51
CA LEU A 182 -7.21 12.30 11.87
C LEU A 182 -7.41 10.85 12.29
N ILE A 183 -7.26 9.93 11.33
CA ILE A 183 -7.44 8.49 11.55
C ILE A 183 -6.35 7.88 12.45
N PHE A 184 -5.18 8.50 12.47
CA PHE A 184 -4.04 8.09 13.30
C PHE A 184 -3.58 9.26 14.16
N ASP A 185 -3.20 8.97 15.40
CA ASP A 185 -2.73 9.99 16.35
C ASP A 185 -1.27 10.41 16.09
N ASP A 186 -0.51 9.61 15.35
CA ASP A 186 0.90 9.78 15.01
C ASP A 186 1.13 10.43 13.64
N VAL A 187 0.08 10.95 12.99
CA VAL A 187 0.23 11.77 11.76
C VAL A 187 0.99 13.05 12.11
N ILE A 188 2.07 13.29 11.37
CA ILE A 188 2.93 14.46 11.54
C ILE A 188 2.39 15.62 10.72
N ILE A 189 2.03 16.71 11.40
CA ILE A 189 1.65 17.96 10.71
C ILE A 189 2.95 18.67 10.32
N ALA A 190 3.14 18.89 9.02
CA ALA A 190 4.37 19.45 8.48
C ALA A 190 4.10 20.36 7.29
N GLU A 191 5.08 21.15 6.92
CA GLU A 191 5.10 21.96 5.71
C GLU A 191 6.15 21.43 4.72
N TYR A 192 6.27 22.08 3.58
CA TYR A 192 7.09 21.62 2.45
C TYR A 192 8.57 21.37 2.80
N LEU A 193 9.19 22.19 3.65
CA LEU A 193 10.61 22.02 3.99
C LEU A 193 10.87 20.72 4.74
N THR A 194 10.00 20.36 5.68
CA THR A 194 10.12 19.08 6.40
C THR A 194 10.05 17.89 5.45
N PHE A 195 9.11 17.93 4.50
CA PHE A 195 8.98 16.83 3.57
C PHE A 195 10.02 16.84 2.46
N LEU A 196 10.52 18.01 2.08
CA LEU A 196 11.65 18.16 1.15
C LEU A 196 12.91 17.48 1.70
N GLU A 197 13.22 17.66 2.99
CA GLU A 197 14.34 16.97 3.65
C GLU A 197 14.20 15.44 3.57
N ILE A 198 12.97 14.92 3.76
CA ILE A 198 12.70 13.49 3.62
C ILE A 198 12.92 13.04 2.16
N MET A 199 12.43 13.83 1.20
CA MET A 199 12.60 13.52 -0.21
C MET A 199 14.07 13.51 -0.64
N GLU A 200 14.87 14.48 -0.17
CA GLU A 200 16.31 14.52 -0.48
C GLU A 200 17.05 13.24 -0.05
N ASN A 201 16.57 12.58 1.00
CA ASN A 201 17.14 11.35 1.54
C ASN A 201 16.42 10.08 1.07
N ALA A 202 15.46 10.19 0.15
CA ALA A 202 14.71 9.06 -0.38
C ALA A 202 15.31 8.51 -1.67
N ASP A 203 15.38 7.18 -1.78
CA ASP A 203 15.83 6.49 -3.01
C ASP A 203 14.80 6.58 -4.14
N ILE A 204 13.52 6.68 -3.78
CA ILE A 204 12.41 6.77 -4.72
C ILE A 204 11.54 7.96 -4.28
N GLN A 205 11.31 8.87 -5.21
CA GLN A 205 10.47 10.05 -4.99
C GLN A 205 9.33 10.05 -5.99
N ILE A 206 8.09 10.21 -5.51
CA ILE A 206 6.89 10.21 -6.35
C ILE A 206 6.02 11.40 -5.98
N PHE A 207 5.63 12.15 -7.00
CA PHE A 207 4.68 13.25 -6.87
C PHE A 207 3.44 12.95 -7.72
N LEU A 208 2.28 12.94 -7.08
CA LEU A 208 0.99 12.62 -7.70
C LEU A 208 0.02 13.79 -7.53
N GLN A 209 -0.48 14.27 -8.67
CA GLN A 209 -1.44 15.37 -8.78
C GLN A 209 -2.79 14.87 -9.24
#